data_ea0ec45682da99e7be78a45f8aa85ec1
#
_entry.id   ea0ec45682da99e7be78a45f8aa85ec1
#
_cell.length_a   1.000
_cell.length_b   1.000
_cell.length_c   1.000
_cell.angle_alpha   90.00
_cell.angle_beta   90.00
_cell.angle_gamma   90.00
#
_symmetry.space_group_name_H-M   'P 1'
#
loop_
_entity.id
_entity.type
_entity.pdbx_description
1 polymer ?
#
loop_
_entity_poly.entity_id
_entity_poly.type
_entity_poly.pdbx_seq_one_letter_code
_entity_poly.pdbx_strand_id
1 'polypeptide(L)'
;QAKKSFEKVFDKKVTMGLVGAGSYEYEKDYVFATVETLNRDAHLFQYQPDAFDCIILDEAHHSSNNIYTKVIDYFNPKLFLGMTATPDKRDDNQEGKNIYEIFHYQIAHEIRLQQAMEDNLLCPFHYFGVSEVISLDDKTLQATKLTDDEFNQLTSDERVKHVIEQSEYYGYSGDRVRGLIFCSRVKECEELSRKFNALGYRTISLSGADSEEKRQKAFERLAMDEADTTEEMQPLDYIFSRDILNEGVDIVEVNQVIMLRPTQSPIVFIQQLGRGLRKAPGKEYVVILDFIGNYNNNFMIPVALSGDRSYNADVIRKYVISGNSTIPGASTVHFDEISKDKIFKSIDKIKGMKTLIKESYVALKNRLGRVPLLYDFYEN
;
A
#
# COMPACT_ATOMS: atom_id res chain seq x y z
N GLN A 1 1.68 -7.76 16.06
CA GLN A 1 1.95 -6.31 16.04
C GLN A 1 0.86 -5.55 16.81
N ALA A 2 -0.43 -5.66 16.48
CA ALA A 2 -1.54 -4.99 17.17
C ALA A 2 -1.52 -5.23 18.69
N LYS A 3 -1.40 -6.50 19.15
CA LYS A 3 -1.27 -6.84 20.57
C LYS A 3 -0.15 -6.03 21.27
N LYS A 4 1.06 -6.00 20.69
CA LYS A 4 2.20 -5.23 21.23
C LYS A 4 1.93 -3.72 21.32
N SER A 5 1.15 -3.17 20.38
CA SER A 5 0.77 -1.75 20.41
C SER A 5 -0.22 -1.47 21.52
N PHE A 6 -1.19 -2.35 21.73
CA PHE A 6 -2.15 -2.24 22.83
C PHE A 6 -1.46 -2.40 24.20
N GLU A 7 -0.52 -3.33 24.34
CA GLU A 7 0.27 -3.54 25.58
C GLU A 7 1.04 -2.29 26.02
N LYS A 8 1.40 -1.40 25.09
CA LYS A 8 2.07 -0.12 25.41
C LYS A 8 1.13 0.94 25.97
N VAL A 9 -0.16 0.82 25.70
CA VAL A 9 -1.17 1.84 26.05
C VAL A 9 -1.99 1.44 27.27
N PHE A 10 -2.27 0.14 27.43
CA PHE A 10 -3.09 -0.35 28.51
C PHE A 10 -2.26 -0.80 29.72
N ASP A 11 -2.80 -0.56 30.91
CA ASP A 11 -2.21 -1.02 32.16
C ASP A 11 -2.14 -2.55 32.23
N LYS A 12 -1.18 -3.07 33.03
CA LYS A 12 -0.99 -4.51 33.29
C LYS A 12 -2.19 -5.24 33.88
N LYS A 13 -3.27 -4.52 34.23
CA LYS A 13 -4.53 -5.09 34.75
C LYS A 13 -5.39 -5.71 33.65
N VAL A 14 -5.16 -5.35 32.40
CA VAL A 14 -5.91 -5.85 31.24
C VAL A 14 -5.20 -7.07 30.67
N THR A 15 -5.89 -8.17 30.50
CA THR A 15 -5.33 -9.38 29.93
C THR A 15 -5.47 -9.39 28.40
N MET A 16 -4.41 -9.78 27.70
CA MET A 16 -4.36 -9.80 26.24
C MET A 16 -3.92 -11.15 25.71
N GLY A 17 -4.71 -11.76 24.84
CA GLY A 17 -4.44 -13.06 24.25
C GLY A 17 -4.26 -13.01 22.74
N LEU A 18 -3.61 -14.05 22.19
CA LEU A 18 -3.46 -14.29 20.78
C LEU A 18 -4.14 -15.60 20.39
N VAL A 19 -4.93 -15.58 19.32
CA VAL A 19 -5.54 -16.78 18.71
C VAL A 19 -5.09 -16.87 17.25
N GLY A 20 -4.05 -17.64 17.03
CA GLY A 20 -3.37 -17.78 15.74
C GLY A 20 -1.86 -17.90 15.90
N ALA A 21 -1.15 -18.18 14.81
CA ALA A 21 0.31 -18.31 14.80
C ALA A 21 0.86 -19.28 15.86
N GLY A 22 0.12 -20.37 16.16
CA GLY A 22 0.51 -21.37 17.16
C GLY A 22 0.17 -21.04 18.61
N SER A 23 -0.48 -19.89 18.89
CA SER A 23 -0.99 -19.50 20.20
C SER A 23 -2.53 -19.56 20.22
N TYR A 24 -3.11 -20.01 21.33
CA TYR A 24 -4.58 -20.19 21.45
C TYR A 24 -5.07 -19.79 22.84
N GLU A 25 -5.00 -18.48 23.12
CA GLU A 25 -5.37 -17.87 24.41
C GLU A 25 -6.77 -17.26 24.33
N TYR A 26 -7.81 -18.05 24.62
CA TYR A 26 -9.21 -17.66 24.40
C TYR A 26 -9.81 -16.79 25.52
N GLU A 27 -9.44 -17.04 26.78
CA GLU A 27 -10.05 -16.41 27.95
C GLU A 27 -9.28 -15.14 28.36
N LYS A 28 -9.42 -14.07 27.57
CA LYS A 28 -8.73 -12.78 27.80
C LYS A 28 -9.69 -11.62 27.57
N ASP A 29 -9.40 -10.49 28.23
CA ASP A 29 -10.19 -9.26 28.05
C ASP A 29 -10.07 -8.73 26.61
N TYR A 30 -8.89 -8.82 26.01
CA TYR A 30 -8.64 -8.51 24.61
C TYR A 30 -8.07 -9.72 23.89
N VAL A 31 -8.71 -10.10 22.79
CA VAL A 31 -8.27 -11.21 21.93
C VAL A 31 -7.86 -10.67 20.57
N PHE A 32 -6.64 -10.96 20.19
CA PHE A 32 -6.12 -10.69 18.84
C PHE A 32 -6.11 -11.99 18.06
N ALA A 33 -6.82 -12.03 16.95
CA ALA A 33 -6.97 -13.23 16.17
C ALA A 33 -6.81 -12.98 14.68
N THR A 34 -6.34 -13.99 13.94
CA THR A 34 -6.44 -13.97 12.49
C THR A 34 -7.76 -14.58 12.07
N VAL A 35 -8.40 -14.00 11.05
CA VAL A 35 -9.70 -14.46 10.55
C VAL A 35 -9.62 -15.91 10.04
N GLU A 36 -8.50 -16.29 9.42
CA GLU A 36 -8.24 -17.65 8.94
C GLU A 36 -8.26 -18.68 10.08
N THR A 37 -7.79 -18.27 11.27
CA THR A 37 -7.85 -19.14 12.45
C THR A 37 -9.28 -19.22 12.97
N LEU A 38 -9.95 -18.08 13.18
CA LEU A 38 -11.33 -18.05 13.67
C LEU A 38 -12.33 -18.68 12.71
N ASN A 39 -12.09 -18.68 11.41
CA ASN A 39 -12.98 -19.33 10.44
C ASN A 39 -13.08 -20.86 10.63
N ARG A 40 -12.18 -21.48 11.41
CA ARG A 40 -12.23 -22.91 11.75
C ARG A 40 -13.17 -23.12 12.94
N ASP A 41 -14.11 -24.05 12.81
CA ASP A 41 -15.12 -24.35 13.83
C ASP A 41 -14.52 -24.63 15.21
N ALA A 42 -13.39 -25.33 15.26
CA ALA A 42 -12.68 -25.64 16.50
C ALA A 42 -12.22 -24.39 17.30
N HIS A 43 -12.03 -23.26 16.64
CA HIS A 43 -11.62 -22.01 17.27
C HIS A 43 -12.80 -21.04 17.43
N LEU A 44 -13.70 -20.97 16.44
CA LEU A 44 -14.85 -20.08 16.45
C LEU A 44 -15.79 -20.42 17.59
N PHE A 45 -16.12 -21.70 17.75
CA PHE A 45 -17.06 -22.17 18.76
C PHE A 45 -16.47 -22.29 20.18
N GLN A 46 -15.23 -21.83 20.39
CA GLN A 46 -14.73 -21.58 21.75
C GLN A 46 -15.40 -20.36 22.39
N TYR A 47 -16.00 -19.50 21.56
CA TYR A 47 -16.70 -18.30 22.00
C TYR A 47 -18.22 -18.44 21.84
N GLN A 48 -18.97 -17.81 22.72
CA GLN A 48 -20.41 -17.59 22.49
C GLN A 48 -20.58 -16.42 21.49
N PRO A 49 -21.69 -16.34 20.76
CA PRO A 49 -21.95 -15.27 19.83
C PRO A 49 -21.88 -13.85 20.42
N ASP A 50 -22.18 -13.69 21.69
CA ASP A 50 -22.16 -12.45 22.45
C ASP A 50 -20.92 -12.28 23.35
N ALA A 51 -19.88 -13.07 23.11
CA ALA A 51 -18.66 -13.07 23.94
C ALA A 51 -17.91 -11.74 23.94
N PHE A 52 -18.05 -10.93 22.88
CA PHE A 52 -17.34 -9.67 22.70
C PHE A 52 -18.29 -8.49 22.64
N ASP A 53 -18.08 -7.47 23.49
CA ASP A 53 -18.79 -6.20 23.41
C ASP A 53 -18.39 -5.38 22.19
N CYS A 54 -17.13 -5.48 21.77
CA CYS A 54 -16.57 -4.77 20.64
C CYS A 54 -15.73 -5.69 19.77
N ILE A 55 -15.94 -5.63 18.47
CA ILE A 55 -15.09 -6.28 17.46
C ILE A 55 -14.53 -5.22 16.53
N ILE A 56 -13.20 -5.20 16.37
CA ILE A 56 -12.51 -4.34 15.43
C ILE A 56 -11.93 -5.22 14.34
N LEU A 57 -12.34 -4.96 13.11
CA LEU A 57 -11.83 -5.63 11.91
C LEU A 57 -10.83 -4.73 11.20
N ASP A 58 -9.57 -5.11 11.25
CA ASP A 58 -8.51 -4.44 10.48
C ASP A 58 -8.52 -4.93 9.03
N GLU A 59 -8.09 -4.07 8.09
CA GLU A 59 -8.17 -4.29 6.65
C GLU A 59 -9.57 -4.75 6.19
N ALA A 60 -10.58 -4.05 6.68
CA ALA A 60 -12.00 -4.38 6.50
C ALA A 60 -12.44 -4.50 5.03
N HIS A 61 -11.64 -4.01 4.07
CA HIS A 61 -11.91 -4.20 2.64
C HIS A 61 -11.88 -5.68 2.20
N HIS A 62 -11.32 -6.58 3.02
CA HIS A 62 -11.39 -8.02 2.81
C HIS A 62 -12.67 -8.67 3.36
N SER A 63 -13.52 -7.93 4.07
CA SER A 63 -14.69 -8.46 4.77
C SER A 63 -15.74 -9.12 3.86
N SER A 64 -15.73 -8.80 2.57
CA SER A 64 -16.58 -9.44 1.57
C SER A 64 -16.18 -10.88 1.20
N ASN A 65 -15.04 -11.36 1.69
CA ASN A 65 -14.59 -12.73 1.45
C ASN A 65 -15.36 -13.71 2.35
N ASN A 66 -15.71 -14.89 1.85
CA ASN A 66 -16.47 -15.92 2.55
C ASN A 66 -15.86 -16.34 3.92
N ILE A 67 -14.53 -16.21 4.07
CA ILE A 67 -13.83 -16.50 5.33
C ILE A 67 -14.23 -15.48 6.40
N TYR A 68 -14.34 -14.20 6.02
CA TYR A 68 -14.73 -13.12 6.91
C TYR A 68 -16.21 -13.15 7.24
N THR A 69 -17.07 -13.38 6.24
CA THR A 69 -18.53 -13.41 6.40
C THR A 69 -18.94 -14.40 7.48
N LYS A 70 -18.37 -15.61 7.48
CA LYS A 70 -18.69 -16.62 8.49
C LYS A 70 -18.38 -16.14 9.92
N VAL A 71 -17.25 -15.48 10.13
CA VAL A 71 -16.85 -14.97 11.45
C VAL A 71 -17.71 -13.77 11.85
N ILE A 72 -18.00 -12.87 10.91
CA ILE A 72 -18.84 -11.69 11.12
C ILE A 72 -20.27 -12.10 11.49
N ASP A 73 -20.84 -13.04 10.75
CA ASP A 73 -22.22 -13.50 10.95
C ASP A 73 -22.41 -14.32 12.25
N TYR A 74 -21.32 -14.89 12.78
CA TYR A 74 -21.36 -15.65 14.03
C TYR A 74 -21.50 -14.77 15.27
N PHE A 75 -20.74 -13.67 15.31
CA PHE A 75 -20.69 -12.80 16.49
C PHE A 75 -21.77 -11.71 16.46
N ASN A 76 -22.24 -11.34 17.66
CA ASN A 76 -23.22 -10.28 17.85
C ASN A 76 -22.69 -9.21 18.84
N PRO A 77 -21.67 -8.42 18.47
CA PRO A 77 -21.09 -7.41 19.33
C PRO A 77 -22.01 -6.19 19.47
N LYS A 78 -21.86 -5.42 20.56
CA LYS A 78 -22.53 -4.11 20.72
C LYS A 78 -21.93 -3.05 19.77
N LEU A 79 -20.64 -3.14 19.49
CA LEU A 79 -19.92 -2.29 18.54
C LEU A 79 -19.14 -3.15 17.55
N PHE A 80 -19.42 -2.96 16.27
CA PHE A 80 -18.65 -3.57 15.18
C PHE A 80 -18.00 -2.47 14.35
N LEU A 81 -16.67 -2.39 14.38
CA LEU A 81 -15.88 -1.36 13.72
C LEU A 81 -14.98 -1.99 12.64
N GLY A 82 -15.09 -1.51 11.42
CA GLY A 82 -14.16 -1.82 10.32
C GLY A 82 -13.17 -0.67 10.10
N MET A 83 -11.89 -0.99 10.00
CA MET A 83 -10.85 -0.04 9.63
C MET A 83 -10.21 -0.46 8.30
N THR A 84 -10.04 0.47 7.39
CA THR A 84 -9.35 0.22 6.11
C THR A 84 -8.80 1.51 5.53
N ALA A 85 -7.64 1.42 4.90
CA ALA A 85 -7.10 2.51 4.08
C ALA A 85 -7.76 2.59 2.69
N THR A 86 -8.51 1.57 2.27
CA THR A 86 -8.96 1.38 0.90
C THR A 86 -10.41 0.87 0.82
N PRO A 87 -11.39 1.66 1.31
CA PRO A 87 -12.78 1.22 1.37
C PRO A 87 -13.40 1.00 -0.02
N ASP A 88 -12.83 1.62 -1.04
CA ASP A 88 -13.31 1.52 -2.42
C ASP A 88 -12.77 0.30 -3.18
N LYS A 89 -11.87 -0.49 -2.55
CA LYS A 89 -11.38 -1.76 -3.12
C LYS A 89 -12.52 -2.77 -3.06
N ARG A 90 -12.97 -3.21 -4.23
CA ARG A 90 -14.06 -4.17 -4.37
C ARG A 90 -13.59 -5.37 -5.14
N ASP A 91 -13.93 -6.56 -4.65
CA ASP A 91 -13.62 -7.79 -5.36
C ASP A 91 -14.57 -8.02 -6.53
N ASP A 92 -15.80 -7.54 -6.43
CA ASP A 92 -16.78 -7.50 -7.52
C ASP A 92 -18.01 -6.65 -7.12
N ASN A 93 -18.91 -6.38 -8.09
CA ASN A 93 -20.18 -5.71 -7.84
C ASN A 93 -21.30 -6.69 -7.38
N GLN A 94 -20.96 -7.79 -6.68
CA GLN A 94 -21.95 -8.75 -6.21
C GLN A 94 -22.68 -8.22 -4.97
N GLU A 95 -23.97 -8.48 -4.92
CA GLU A 95 -24.83 -8.18 -3.78
C GLU A 95 -24.35 -8.95 -2.54
N GLY A 96 -24.33 -8.31 -1.37
CA GLY A 96 -23.83 -8.89 -0.12
C GLY A 96 -22.30 -8.88 0.04
N LYS A 97 -21.55 -8.38 -0.95
CA LYS A 97 -20.07 -8.26 -0.90
C LYS A 97 -19.58 -6.82 -0.85
N ASN A 98 -20.45 -5.89 -0.51
CA ASN A 98 -20.09 -4.49 -0.37
C ASN A 98 -19.71 -4.20 1.08
N ILE A 99 -18.48 -3.71 1.31
CA ILE A 99 -18.04 -3.32 2.65
C ILE A 99 -19.00 -2.33 3.33
N TYR A 100 -19.54 -1.38 2.59
CA TYR A 100 -20.48 -0.42 3.13
C TYR A 100 -21.78 -1.08 3.60
N GLU A 101 -22.26 -2.12 2.92
CA GLU A 101 -23.42 -2.92 3.32
C GLU A 101 -23.15 -3.68 4.61
N ILE A 102 -21.97 -4.31 4.73
CA ILE A 102 -21.54 -5.05 5.93
C ILE A 102 -21.55 -4.15 7.17
N PHE A 103 -21.15 -2.88 7.03
CA PHE A 103 -21.16 -1.88 8.09
C PHE A 103 -22.39 -0.96 8.06
N HIS A 104 -23.53 -1.43 7.49
CA HIS A 104 -24.82 -0.71 7.46
C HIS A 104 -24.74 0.71 6.90
N TYR A 105 -23.83 0.94 5.94
CA TYR A 105 -23.56 2.26 5.32
C TYR A 105 -23.16 3.37 6.31
N GLN A 106 -22.67 2.98 7.49
CA GLN A 106 -22.21 3.94 8.50
C GLN A 106 -20.70 4.17 8.33
N ILE A 107 -20.33 5.41 8.10
CA ILE A 107 -18.93 5.86 8.09
C ILE A 107 -18.72 6.67 9.36
N ALA A 108 -17.96 6.13 10.30
CA ALA A 108 -17.64 6.83 11.55
C ALA A 108 -16.66 7.97 11.33
N HIS A 109 -15.65 7.74 10.48
CA HIS A 109 -14.64 8.73 10.18
C HIS A 109 -13.94 8.40 8.86
N GLU A 110 -13.60 9.43 8.09
CA GLU A 110 -12.84 9.29 6.84
C GLU A 110 -11.77 10.39 6.78
N ILE A 111 -10.50 9.99 6.65
CA ILE A 111 -9.38 10.90 6.40
C ILE A 111 -8.73 10.49 5.07
N ARG A 112 -8.66 11.41 4.13
CA ARG A 112 -7.96 11.24 2.86
C ARG A 112 -6.51 11.68 2.95
N LEU A 113 -5.68 11.28 1.97
CA LEU A 113 -4.25 11.59 1.94
C LEU A 113 -4.01 13.11 2.10
N GLN A 114 -4.73 13.94 1.34
CA GLN A 114 -4.59 15.40 1.40
C GLN A 114 -4.93 15.94 2.79
N GLN A 115 -6.04 15.51 3.38
CA GLN A 115 -6.46 15.90 4.73
C GLN A 115 -5.41 15.46 5.77
N ALA A 116 -4.93 14.21 5.67
CA ALA A 116 -3.91 13.70 6.59
C ALA A 116 -2.60 14.50 6.50
N MET A 117 -2.28 15.03 5.33
CA MET A 117 -1.12 15.91 5.13
C MET A 117 -1.37 17.30 5.71
N GLU A 118 -2.54 17.91 5.46
CA GLU A 118 -2.95 19.20 6.02
C GLU A 118 -2.93 19.17 7.55
N ASP A 119 -3.45 18.11 8.14
CA ASP A 119 -3.47 17.86 9.58
C ASP A 119 -2.09 17.46 10.14
N ASN A 120 -1.05 17.44 9.31
CA ASN A 120 0.31 17.07 9.68
C ASN A 120 0.39 15.68 10.37
N LEU A 121 -0.43 14.74 9.95
CA LEU A 121 -0.43 13.35 10.46
C LEU A 121 0.63 12.48 9.77
N LEU A 122 1.06 12.88 8.58
CA LEU A 122 2.02 12.15 7.75
C LEU A 122 3.36 12.88 7.65
N CYS A 123 4.41 12.12 7.32
CA CYS A 123 5.70 12.65 6.94
C CYS A 123 5.59 13.29 5.54
N PRO A 124 6.15 14.47 5.31
CA PRO A 124 6.24 15.05 3.97
C PRO A 124 6.92 14.11 2.98
N PHE A 125 6.58 14.22 1.70
CA PHE A 125 7.23 13.42 0.67
C PHE A 125 7.60 14.24 -0.56
N HIS A 126 8.65 13.80 -1.25
CA HIS A 126 9.04 14.29 -2.55
C HIS A 126 8.88 13.16 -3.57
N TYR A 127 7.89 13.30 -4.45
CA TYR A 127 7.61 12.35 -5.51
C TYR A 127 8.27 12.79 -6.80
N PHE A 128 9.02 11.86 -7.41
CA PHE A 128 9.67 12.04 -8.70
C PHE A 128 9.24 10.92 -9.66
N GLY A 129 8.47 11.29 -10.68
CA GLY A 129 8.19 10.44 -11.83
C GLY A 129 9.39 10.49 -12.79
N VAL A 130 10.12 9.40 -12.84
CA VAL A 130 11.35 9.23 -13.62
C VAL A 130 11.08 8.33 -14.81
N SER A 131 11.66 8.64 -15.96
CA SER A 131 11.48 7.80 -17.13
C SER A 131 12.18 6.45 -16.99
N GLU A 132 11.42 5.37 -17.23
CA GLU A 132 11.96 4.00 -17.26
C GLU A 132 12.75 3.78 -18.57
N VAL A 133 13.89 3.08 -18.48
CA VAL A 133 14.77 2.78 -19.61
C VAL A 133 14.36 1.56 -20.43
N ILE A 134 13.58 0.63 -19.83
CA ILE A 134 13.07 -0.54 -20.55
C ILE A 134 11.85 -0.21 -21.40
N SER A 135 11.66 -0.98 -22.48
CA SER A 135 10.58 -0.78 -23.44
C SER A 135 9.34 -1.67 -23.23
N LEU A 136 9.34 -2.52 -22.19
CA LEU A 136 8.24 -3.45 -21.90
C LEU A 136 6.94 -2.73 -21.54
N ASP A 137 5.83 -3.24 -22.03
CA ASP A 137 4.49 -2.71 -21.76
C ASP A 137 3.76 -3.47 -20.63
N ASP A 138 2.58 -2.96 -20.22
CA ASP A 138 1.75 -3.58 -19.18
C ASP A 138 1.42 -5.04 -19.45
N LYS A 139 1.10 -5.38 -20.72
CA LYS A 139 0.69 -6.73 -21.09
C LYS A 139 1.82 -7.72 -20.88
N THR A 140 3.01 -7.35 -21.31
CA THR A 140 4.22 -8.14 -21.12
C THR A 140 4.54 -8.30 -19.62
N LEU A 141 4.48 -7.22 -18.85
CA LEU A 141 4.76 -7.27 -17.41
C LEU A 141 3.73 -8.08 -16.61
N GLN A 142 2.49 -8.17 -17.08
CA GLN A 142 1.41 -8.96 -16.46
C GLN A 142 1.35 -10.40 -16.97
N ALA A 143 2.06 -10.74 -18.05
CA ALA A 143 2.06 -12.09 -18.61
C ALA A 143 2.54 -13.11 -17.55
N THR A 144 1.96 -14.31 -17.56
CA THR A 144 2.33 -15.37 -16.60
C THR A 144 3.80 -15.77 -16.73
N LYS A 145 4.32 -15.75 -17.97
CA LYS A 145 5.72 -16.06 -18.27
C LYS A 145 6.30 -14.95 -19.15
N LEU A 146 7.55 -14.62 -18.90
CA LEU A 146 8.37 -13.78 -19.77
C LEU A 146 9.29 -14.67 -20.61
N THR A 147 9.68 -14.18 -21.77
CA THR A 147 10.82 -14.70 -22.51
C THR A 147 12.11 -14.31 -21.79
N ASP A 148 13.20 -15.00 -22.11
CA ASP A 148 14.52 -14.69 -21.53
C ASP A 148 14.96 -13.26 -21.88
N ASP A 149 14.66 -12.79 -23.08
CA ASP A 149 14.97 -11.39 -23.51
C ASP A 149 14.19 -10.36 -22.69
N GLU A 150 12.90 -10.58 -22.45
CA GLU A 150 12.07 -9.70 -21.63
C GLU A 150 12.55 -9.68 -20.17
N PHE A 151 12.91 -10.84 -19.61
CA PHE A 151 13.47 -10.92 -18.27
C PHE A 151 14.85 -10.24 -18.18
N ASN A 152 15.69 -10.41 -19.20
CA ASN A 152 16.99 -9.73 -19.28
C ASN A 152 16.84 -8.21 -19.36
N GLN A 153 15.81 -7.67 -20.02
CA GLN A 153 15.53 -6.24 -19.98
C GLN A 153 15.19 -5.77 -18.56
N LEU A 154 14.32 -6.52 -17.83
CA LEU A 154 13.93 -6.18 -16.46
C LEU A 154 15.09 -6.18 -15.48
N THR A 155 16.10 -6.98 -15.74
CA THR A 155 17.24 -7.17 -14.84
C THR A 155 18.57 -6.71 -15.45
N SER A 156 18.54 -5.90 -16.53
CA SER A 156 19.73 -5.42 -17.21
C SER A 156 20.62 -4.56 -16.32
N ASP A 157 21.92 -4.61 -16.56
CA ASP A 157 22.89 -3.77 -15.82
C ASP A 157 22.67 -2.28 -16.09
N GLU A 158 22.20 -1.93 -17.28
CA GLU A 158 21.81 -0.57 -17.63
C GLU A 158 20.66 -0.07 -16.73
N ARG A 159 19.62 -0.89 -16.54
CA ARG A 159 18.50 -0.55 -15.66
C ARG A 159 18.95 -0.45 -14.19
N VAL A 160 19.76 -1.39 -13.71
CA VAL A 160 20.32 -1.36 -12.35
C VAL A 160 21.09 -0.07 -12.13
N LYS A 161 21.99 0.28 -13.04
CA LYS A 161 22.78 1.52 -13.00
C LYS A 161 21.86 2.75 -12.99
N HIS A 162 20.87 2.80 -13.86
CA HIS A 162 19.91 3.90 -13.93
C HIS A 162 19.14 4.07 -12.63
N VAL A 163 18.64 2.98 -12.03
CA VAL A 163 17.92 3.03 -10.75
C VAL A 163 18.82 3.55 -9.64
N ILE A 164 20.07 3.10 -9.57
CA ILE A 164 21.03 3.56 -8.56
C ILE A 164 21.35 5.04 -8.76
N GLU A 165 21.67 5.46 -9.98
CA GLU A 165 21.98 6.87 -10.30
C GLU A 165 20.81 7.80 -9.91
N GLN A 166 19.57 7.42 -10.19
CA GLN A 166 18.40 8.20 -9.80
C GLN A 166 18.18 8.20 -8.28
N SER A 167 18.40 7.05 -7.63
CA SER A 167 18.30 6.92 -6.17
C SER A 167 19.32 7.83 -5.46
N GLU A 168 20.56 7.87 -5.93
CA GLU A 168 21.61 8.72 -5.38
C GLU A 168 21.39 10.21 -5.69
N TYR A 169 20.92 10.53 -6.90
CA TYR A 169 20.66 11.90 -7.33
C TYR A 169 19.56 12.58 -6.51
N TYR A 170 18.45 11.88 -6.28
CA TYR A 170 17.35 12.44 -5.49
C TYR A 170 17.52 12.25 -3.98
N GLY A 171 18.38 11.32 -3.57
CA GLY A 171 18.80 11.12 -2.21
C GLY A 171 17.68 10.62 -1.27
N TYR A 172 17.85 10.91 0.01
CA TYR A 172 16.96 10.50 1.10
C TYR A 172 17.13 11.46 2.29
N SER A 173 16.18 11.41 3.23
CA SER A 173 16.28 12.12 4.51
C SER A 173 16.96 11.24 5.56
N GLY A 174 17.76 11.86 6.45
CA GLY A 174 18.44 11.15 7.52
C GLY A 174 19.89 10.75 7.20
N ASP A 175 20.44 9.86 7.99
CA ASP A 175 21.87 9.49 8.02
C ASP A 175 22.26 8.44 6.97
N ARG A 176 21.30 7.55 6.61
CA ARG A 176 21.48 6.50 5.61
C ARG A 176 20.17 6.18 4.89
N VAL A 177 20.26 5.52 3.76
CA VAL A 177 19.08 5.02 3.07
C VAL A 177 18.45 3.85 3.82
N ARG A 178 17.12 3.88 3.93
CA ARG A 178 16.26 2.80 4.39
C ARG A 178 15.15 2.66 3.37
N GLY A 179 15.42 1.87 2.32
CA GLY A 179 14.62 1.88 1.10
C GLY A 179 13.76 0.64 0.91
N LEU A 180 12.61 0.84 0.26
CA LEU A 180 11.76 -0.24 -0.26
C LEU A 180 11.74 -0.15 -1.78
N ILE A 181 11.95 -1.28 -2.47
CA ILE A 181 11.91 -1.38 -3.93
C ILE A 181 10.82 -2.36 -4.34
N PHE A 182 9.81 -1.85 -5.05
CA PHE A 182 8.68 -2.63 -5.54
C PHE A 182 8.90 -3.03 -7.00
N CYS A 183 8.91 -4.35 -7.25
CA CYS A 183 9.11 -4.92 -8.58
C CYS A 183 7.85 -5.64 -9.09
N SER A 184 7.84 -5.98 -10.37
CA SER A 184 6.73 -6.70 -11.00
C SER A 184 6.71 -8.19 -10.66
N ARG A 185 7.87 -8.79 -10.35
CA ARG A 185 8.04 -10.25 -10.18
C ARG A 185 9.01 -10.59 -9.05
N VAL A 186 8.78 -11.76 -8.41
CA VAL A 186 9.67 -12.27 -7.36
C VAL A 186 11.09 -12.52 -7.91
N LYS A 187 11.22 -13.18 -9.08
CA LYS A 187 12.53 -13.42 -9.70
C LYS A 187 13.27 -12.15 -10.08
N GLU A 188 12.54 -11.09 -10.48
CA GLU A 188 13.10 -9.76 -10.70
C GLU A 188 13.67 -9.19 -9.40
N CYS A 189 12.93 -9.29 -8.28
CA CYS A 189 13.42 -8.86 -6.96
C CYS A 189 14.72 -9.57 -6.57
N GLU A 190 14.77 -10.90 -6.76
CA GLU A 190 15.94 -11.72 -6.43
C GLU A 190 17.16 -11.29 -7.24
N GLU A 191 17.00 -11.17 -8.56
CA GLU A 191 18.12 -10.82 -9.45
C GLU A 191 18.60 -9.37 -9.27
N LEU A 192 17.67 -8.40 -9.12
CA LEU A 192 18.04 -7.01 -8.83
C LEU A 192 18.74 -6.89 -7.48
N SER A 193 18.24 -7.55 -6.43
CA SER A 193 18.90 -7.57 -5.12
C SER A 193 20.31 -8.14 -5.21
N ARG A 194 20.51 -9.24 -5.95
CA ARG A 194 21.85 -9.84 -6.19
C ARG A 194 22.78 -8.83 -6.85
N LYS A 195 22.32 -8.11 -7.87
CA LYS A 195 23.11 -7.12 -8.61
C LYS A 195 23.45 -5.90 -7.74
N PHE A 196 22.50 -5.41 -6.95
CA PHE A 196 22.75 -4.33 -5.98
C PHE A 196 23.81 -4.73 -4.96
N ASN A 197 23.73 -5.95 -4.44
CA ASN A 197 24.74 -6.48 -3.51
C ASN A 197 26.13 -6.57 -4.17
N ALA A 198 26.21 -6.95 -5.44
CA ALA A 198 27.47 -6.96 -6.17
C ALA A 198 28.10 -5.57 -6.37
N LEU A 199 27.28 -4.52 -6.28
CA LEU A 199 27.70 -3.11 -6.35
C LEU A 199 27.94 -2.48 -4.97
N GLY A 200 27.88 -3.28 -3.89
CA GLY A 200 28.20 -2.85 -2.54
C GLY A 200 27.02 -2.42 -1.67
N TYR A 201 25.79 -2.48 -2.16
CA TYR A 201 24.60 -2.25 -1.35
C TYR A 201 24.26 -3.49 -0.52
N ARG A 202 23.64 -3.29 0.63
CA ARG A 202 23.17 -4.36 1.53
C ARG A 202 21.68 -4.57 1.31
N THR A 203 21.31 -5.57 0.52
CA THR A 203 19.92 -5.77 0.13
C THR A 203 19.45 -7.21 0.32
N ILE A 204 18.14 -7.38 0.42
CA ILE A 204 17.46 -8.69 0.43
C ILE A 204 16.18 -8.61 -0.41
N SER A 205 15.83 -9.70 -1.07
CA SER A 205 14.50 -9.88 -1.64
C SER A 205 13.61 -10.66 -0.69
N LEU A 206 12.35 -10.23 -0.56
CA LEU A 206 11.32 -10.91 0.23
C LEU A 206 10.11 -11.25 -0.61
N SER A 207 9.56 -12.43 -0.37
CA SER A 207 8.37 -12.97 -1.03
C SER A 207 7.38 -13.57 -0.04
N GLY A 208 6.17 -13.89 -0.49
CA GLY A 208 5.17 -14.56 0.32
C GLY A 208 5.57 -15.98 0.80
N ALA A 209 6.56 -16.59 0.16
CA ALA A 209 7.08 -17.91 0.54
C ALA A 209 8.07 -17.86 1.73
N ASP A 210 8.57 -16.65 2.08
CA ASP A 210 9.51 -16.50 3.18
C ASP A 210 8.81 -16.62 4.53
N SER A 211 9.51 -17.19 5.51
CA SER A 211 9.00 -17.31 6.88
C SER A 211 8.81 -15.93 7.54
N GLU A 212 7.91 -15.87 8.51
CA GLU A 212 7.67 -14.66 9.30
C GLU A 212 8.94 -14.18 10.01
N GLU A 213 9.73 -15.12 10.54
CA GLU A 213 11.00 -14.84 11.20
C GLU A 213 12.00 -14.15 10.26
N LYS A 214 12.14 -14.67 9.01
CA LYS A 214 13.01 -14.06 7.99
C LYS A 214 12.56 -12.65 7.65
N ARG A 215 11.26 -12.44 7.48
CA ARG A 215 10.68 -11.12 7.19
C ARG A 215 10.93 -10.15 8.34
N GLN A 216 10.63 -10.56 9.58
CA GLN A 216 10.83 -9.75 10.77
C GLN A 216 12.30 -9.34 10.93
N LYS A 217 13.24 -10.28 10.78
CA LYS A 217 14.67 -10.01 10.83
C LYS A 217 15.12 -9.01 9.75
N ALA A 218 14.57 -9.11 8.54
CA ALA A 218 14.87 -8.15 7.48
C ALA A 218 14.35 -6.75 7.80
N PHE A 219 13.16 -6.63 8.41
CA PHE A 219 12.60 -5.34 8.83
C PHE A 219 13.42 -4.70 9.96
N GLU A 220 13.84 -5.48 10.95
CA GLU A 220 14.72 -5.03 12.01
C GLU A 220 16.05 -4.53 11.46
N ARG A 221 16.64 -5.24 10.51
CA ARG A 221 17.88 -4.84 9.83
C ARG A 221 17.71 -3.58 8.96
N LEU A 222 16.56 -3.35 8.35
CA LEU A 222 16.30 -2.11 7.61
C LEU A 222 16.15 -0.92 8.56
N ALA A 223 15.51 -1.11 9.70
CA ALA A 223 15.26 -0.07 10.70
C ALA A 223 16.51 0.30 11.53
N MET A 224 17.46 -0.65 11.73
CA MET A 224 18.60 -0.46 12.63
C MET A 224 19.55 0.63 12.15
N ASP A 225 20.24 1.27 13.08
CA ASP A 225 21.27 2.27 12.80
C ASP A 225 22.64 1.63 12.52
N GLU A 226 23.52 2.34 11.80
CA GLU A 226 24.89 1.86 11.54
C GLU A 226 25.67 1.62 12.85
N ALA A 227 25.39 2.40 13.89
CA ALA A 227 26.02 2.25 15.20
C ALA A 227 25.69 0.93 15.90
N ASP A 228 24.56 0.31 15.53
CA ASP A 228 24.10 -0.96 16.10
C ASP A 228 24.61 -2.19 15.35
N THR A 229 25.50 -2.00 14.36
CA THR A 229 26.10 -3.08 13.56
C THR A 229 26.89 -4.04 14.44
N THR A 230 26.62 -5.34 14.26
CA THR A 230 27.36 -6.44 14.87
C THR A 230 27.90 -7.39 13.79
N GLU A 231 28.78 -8.33 14.17
CA GLU A 231 29.25 -9.36 13.23
C GLU A 231 28.12 -10.24 12.68
N GLU A 232 27.06 -10.45 13.47
CA GLU A 232 25.93 -11.30 13.11
C GLU A 232 24.79 -10.54 12.43
N MET A 233 24.71 -9.21 12.63
CA MET A 233 23.58 -8.40 12.16
C MET A 233 24.06 -7.05 11.62
N GLN A 234 23.92 -6.89 10.30
CA GLN A 234 24.25 -5.66 9.58
C GLN A 234 22.98 -5.00 9.07
N PRO A 235 22.91 -3.66 9.04
CA PRO A 235 21.78 -2.94 8.48
C PRO A 235 21.59 -3.25 6.99
N LEU A 236 20.35 -3.14 6.51
CA LEU A 236 20.01 -3.22 5.09
C LEU A 236 19.77 -1.83 4.53
N ASP A 237 20.20 -1.61 3.29
CA ASP A 237 19.93 -0.38 2.55
C ASP A 237 18.58 -0.48 1.83
N TYR A 238 18.27 -1.65 1.24
CA TYR A 238 17.00 -1.87 0.53
C TYR A 238 16.42 -3.26 0.79
N ILE A 239 15.08 -3.31 0.81
CA ILE A 239 14.32 -4.54 0.68
C ILE A 239 13.57 -4.50 -0.65
N PHE A 240 13.81 -5.52 -1.49
CA PHE A 240 13.08 -5.75 -2.73
C PHE A 240 11.85 -6.62 -2.47
N SER A 241 10.70 -6.22 -3.00
CA SER A 241 9.48 -7.02 -2.87
C SER A 241 8.53 -6.77 -4.03
N ARG A 242 7.70 -7.77 -4.32
CA ARG A 242 6.57 -7.62 -5.22
C ARG A 242 5.32 -7.13 -4.48
N ASP A 243 4.82 -7.88 -3.52
CA ASP A 243 3.49 -7.65 -2.92
C ASP A 243 3.46 -7.65 -1.39
N ILE A 244 4.36 -8.38 -0.71
CA ILE A 244 4.29 -8.60 0.74
C ILE A 244 4.43 -7.33 1.59
N LEU A 245 4.94 -6.26 1.02
CA LEU A 245 5.07 -4.96 1.69
C LEU A 245 3.85 -4.05 1.46
N ASN A 246 2.82 -4.53 0.75
CA ASN A 246 1.62 -3.72 0.50
C ASN A 246 0.74 -3.57 1.74
N GLU A 247 0.69 -4.61 2.59
CA GLU A 247 -0.19 -4.66 3.77
C GLU A 247 0.58 -5.18 5.00
N GLY A 248 0.20 -4.72 6.21
CA GLY A 248 0.67 -5.28 7.48
C GLY A 248 2.12 -5.00 7.89
N VAL A 249 2.91 -4.28 7.10
CA VAL A 249 4.31 -3.98 7.42
C VAL A 249 4.42 -2.58 8.02
N ASP A 250 5.08 -2.47 9.16
CA ASP A 250 5.30 -1.22 9.87
C ASP A 250 6.81 -0.95 10.07
N ILE A 251 7.41 -0.27 9.09
CA ILE A 251 8.79 0.21 9.19
C ILE A 251 8.73 1.72 9.04
N VAL A 252 8.67 2.42 10.18
CA VAL A 252 8.50 3.88 10.20
C VAL A 252 9.73 4.63 9.70
N GLU A 253 10.89 3.98 9.74
CA GLU A 253 12.19 4.53 9.35
C GLU A 253 12.39 4.62 7.83
N VAL A 254 11.52 4.01 7.01
CA VAL A 254 11.63 4.06 5.55
C VAL A 254 11.64 5.51 5.06
N ASN A 255 12.73 5.87 4.37
CA ASN A 255 12.98 7.22 3.86
C ASN A 255 13.11 7.31 2.32
N GLN A 256 13.11 6.16 1.65
CA GLN A 256 13.06 6.10 0.18
C GLN A 256 12.17 4.94 -0.28
N VAL A 257 11.32 5.20 -1.27
CA VAL A 257 10.46 4.18 -1.92
C VAL A 257 10.70 4.23 -3.42
N ILE A 258 11.04 3.10 -4.02
CA ILE A 258 11.31 2.98 -5.45
C ILE A 258 10.28 2.03 -6.07
N MET A 259 9.56 2.50 -7.08
CA MET A 259 8.56 1.73 -7.80
C MET A 259 9.07 1.39 -9.21
N LEU A 260 9.41 0.11 -9.42
CA LEU A 260 9.89 -0.44 -10.70
C LEU A 260 8.78 -1.22 -11.42
N ARG A 261 7.54 -1.01 -11.06
CA ARG A 261 6.38 -1.69 -11.64
C ARG A 261 5.27 -0.71 -12.01
N PRO A 262 4.46 -1.03 -13.04
CA PRO A 262 3.34 -0.18 -13.40
C PRO A 262 2.32 -0.09 -12.26
N THR A 263 1.81 1.11 -12.05
CA THR A 263 0.68 1.36 -11.14
C THR A 263 -0.58 0.70 -11.69
N GLN A 264 -1.11 -0.29 -10.99
CA GLN A 264 -2.32 -1.02 -11.40
C GLN A 264 -3.60 -0.37 -10.89
N SER A 265 -3.53 0.30 -9.74
CA SER A 265 -4.64 1.07 -9.20
C SER A 265 -4.12 2.20 -8.28
N PRO A 266 -4.86 3.31 -8.15
CA PRO A 266 -4.53 4.37 -7.21
C PRO A 266 -4.41 3.87 -5.77
N ILE A 267 -5.20 2.85 -5.41
CA ILE A 267 -5.23 2.23 -4.09
C ILE A 267 -3.90 1.57 -3.75
N VAL A 268 -3.43 0.67 -4.62
CA VAL A 268 -2.15 -0.03 -4.43
C VAL A 268 -1.00 0.97 -4.40
N PHE A 269 -1.04 1.98 -5.25
CA PHE A 269 -0.06 3.06 -5.27
C PHE A 269 0.01 3.78 -3.91
N ILE A 270 -1.13 4.22 -3.37
CA ILE A 270 -1.19 4.89 -2.06
C ILE A 270 -0.76 3.97 -0.93
N GLN A 271 -1.08 2.67 -0.98
CA GLN A 271 -0.62 1.70 0.02
C GLN A 271 0.91 1.56 0.04
N GLN A 272 1.54 1.50 -1.14
CA GLN A 272 3.00 1.43 -1.27
C GLN A 272 3.68 2.73 -0.83
N LEU A 273 3.16 3.86 -1.27
CA LEU A 273 3.59 5.18 -0.87
C LEU A 273 3.48 5.37 0.64
N GLY A 274 2.34 4.95 1.22
CA GLY A 274 2.05 5.05 2.64
C GLY A 274 3.06 4.33 3.55
N ARG A 275 3.82 3.36 3.04
CA ARG A 275 4.88 2.69 3.82
C ARG A 275 5.98 3.67 4.25
N GLY A 276 6.28 4.66 3.43
CA GLY A 276 7.23 5.71 3.75
C GLY A 276 6.62 6.93 4.47
N LEU A 277 5.31 7.10 4.49
CA LEU A 277 4.69 8.34 4.98
C LEU A 277 4.54 8.42 6.50
N ARG A 278 4.94 7.40 7.27
CA ARG A 278 4.92 7.48 8.73
C ARG A 278 6.05 8.35 9.25
N LYS A 279 5.78 9.11 10.29
CA LYS A 279 6.78 9.93 10.97
C LYS A 279 7.71 9.07 11.81
N ALA A 280 9.00 9.35 11.76
CA ALA A 280 10.02 8.74 12.61
C ALA A 280 11.03 9.80 13.08
N PRO A 281 11.68 9.62 14.23
CA PRO A 281 12.78 10.46 14.63
C PRO A 281 13.90 10.47 13.57
N GLY A 282 14.47 11.65 13.29
CA GLY A 282 15.53 11.80 12.30
C GLY A 282 15.11 11.72 10.83
N LYS A 283 13.80 11.52 10.56
CA LYS A 283 13.23 11.51 9.20
C LYS A 283 12.40 12.77 8.97
N GLU A 284 12.85 13.64 8.10
CA GLU A 284 12.16 14.89 7.75
C GLU A 284 11.19 14.72 6.59
N TYR A 285 11.55 13.89 5.60
CA TYR A 285 10.74 13.60 4.42
C TYR A 285 11.04 12.18 3.88
N VAL A 286 10.23 11.77 2.92
CA VAL A 286 10.42 10.54 2.15
C VAL A 286 10.62 10.89 0.67
N VAL A 287 11.58 10.27 0.03
CA VAL A 287 11.74 10.35 -1.43
C VAL A 287 11.04 9.16 -2.08
N ILE A 288 10.23 9.44 -3.09
CA ILE A 288 9.51 8.43 -3.87
C ILE A 288 9.94 8.55 -5.31
N LEU A 289 10.55 7.48 -5.82
CA LEU A 289 10.97 7.38 -7.22
C LEU A 289 10.06 6.40 -7.94
N ASP A 290 9.31 6.87 -8.91
CA ASP A 290 8.41 6.04 -9.72
C ASP A 290 8.91 5.99 -11.16
N PHE A 291 9.36 4.80 -11.59
CA PHE A 291 9.92 4.58 -12.91
C PHE A 291 8.81 4.35 -13.94
N ILE A 292 8.47 5.41 -14.65
CA ILE A 292 7.33 5.49 -15.56
C ILE A 292 7.71 4.95 -16.95
N GLY A 293 7.25 3.73 -17.23
CA GLY A 293 7.40 3.07 -18.53
C GLY A 293 6.27 3.37 -19.52
N ASN A 294 6.16 2.53 -20.56
CA ASN A 294 5.12 2.62 -21.57
C ASN A 294 3.80 1.97 -21.10
N TYR A 295 3.28 2.40 -19.95
CA TYR A 295 2.13 1.80 -19.29
C TYR A 295 0.84 2.54 -19.61
N ASN A 296 -0.26 1.77 -19.79
CA ASN A 296 -1.56 2.33 -20.14
C ASN A 296 -2.22 3.08 -18.96
N ASN A 297 -1.82 2.74 -17.74
CA ASN A 297 -2.45 3.24 -16.51
C ASN A 297 -1.63 4.36 -15.82
N ASN A 298 -0.64 4.94 -16.49
CA ASN A 298 0.17 6.03 -15.90
C ASN A 298 -0.67 7.22 -15.41
N PHE A 299 -1.84 7.47 -16.02
CA PHE A 299 -2.76 8.51 -15.57
C PHE A 299 -3.32 8.27 -14.15
N MET A 300 -3.26 7.05 -13.64
CA MET A 300 -3.71 6.73 -12.27
C MET A 300 -2.80 7.35 -11.20
N ILE A 301 -1.55 7.62 -11.53
CA ILE A 301 -0.58 8.25 -10.62
C ILE A 301 -1.02 9.66 -10.23
N PRO A 302 -1.22 10.60 -11.17
CA PRO A 302 -1.72 11.93 -10.83
C PRO A 302 -3.13 11.90 -10.21
N VAL A 303 -4.00 10.97 -10.58
CA VAL A 303 -5.31 10.77 -9.92
C VAL A 303 -5.13 10.41 -8.45
N ALA A 304 -4.23 9.46 -8.13
CA ALA A 304 -3.96 9.05 -6.76
C ALA A 304 -3.37 10.19 -5.92
N LEU A 305 -2.43 10.94 -6.48
CA LEU A 305 -1.73 12.03 -5.79
C LEU A 305 -2.62 13.28 -5.61
N SER A 306 -3.44 13.62 -6.60
CA SER A 306 -4.35 14.76 -6.53
C SER A 306 -5.58 14.51 -5.66
N GLY A 307 -5.97 13.23 -5.48
CA GLY A 307 -7.25 12.87 -4.86
C GLY A 307 -8.47 13.15 -5.73
N ASP A 308 -8.28 13.64 -6.96
CA ASP A 308 -9.36 13.88 -7.91
C ASP A 308 -9.93 12.57 -8.45
N ARG A 309 -11.20 12.33 -8.20
CA ARG A 309 -11.92 11.13 -8.64
C ARG A 309 -12.78 11.36 -9.89
N SER A 310 -12.75 12.56 -10.44
CA SER A 310 -13.53 12.89 -11.65
C SER A 310 -13.03 12.14 -12.88
N TYR A 311 -11.76 11.69 -12.85
CA TYR A 311 -11.05 11.15 -14.02
C TYR A 311 -11.12 12.07 -15.23
N ASN A 312 -11.32 13.37 -14.99
CA ASN A 312 -11.38 14.36 -16.06
C ASN A 312 -9.98 14.56 -16.66
N ALA A 313 -9.84 14.26 -17.92
CA ALA A 313 -8.57 14.34 -18.65
C ALA A 313 -7.90 15.70 -18.52
N ASP A 314 -8.67 16.80 -18.55
CA ASP A 314 -8.12 18.17 -18.48
C ASP A 314 -7.65 18.51 -17.06
N VAL A 315 -8.37 18.05 -16.04
CA VAL A 315 -7.96 18.20 -14.63
C VAL A 315 -6.67 17.43 -14.37
N ILE A 316 -6.58 16.19 -14.84
CA ILE A 316 -5.38 15.35 -14.69
C ILE A 316 -4.19 15.99 -15.42
N ARG A 317 -4.38 16.47 -16.68
CA ARG A 317 -3.31 17.17 -17.42
C ARG A 317 -2.84 18.42 -16.70
N LYS A 318 -3.79 19.23 -16.20
CA LYS A 318 -3.48 20.44 -15.44
C LYS A 318 -2.65 20.10 -14.20
N TYR A 319 -3.01 19.04 -13.47
CA TYR A 319 -2.26 18.60 -12.30
C TYR A 319 -0.82 18.20 -12.67
N VAL A 320 -0.63 17.42 -13.74
CA VAL A 320 0.72 17.00 -14.21
C VAL A 320 1.57 18.20 -14.62
N ILE A 321 0.96 19.25 -15.21
CA ILE A 321 1.66 20.46 -15.62
C ILE A 321 1.99 21.36 -14.43
N SER A 322 1.03 21.57 -13.52
CA SER A 322 1.18 22.50 -12.40
C SER A 322 2.06 21.97 -11.27
N GLY A 323 2.24 20.64 -11.20
CA GLY A 323 3.12 19.99 -10.23
C GLY A 323 2.78 20.38 -8.79
N ASN A 324 3.77 20.90 -8.06
CA ASN A 324 3.75 21.14 -6.62
C ASN A 324 2.66 22.10 -6.08
N SER A 325 1.95 22.83 -6.92
CA SER A 325 1.03 23.89 -6.47
C SER A 325 -0.25 23.41 -5.78
N THR A 326 -0.47 22.08 -5.74
CA THR A 326 -1.74 21.48 -5.31
C THR A 326 -1.62 20.49 -4.14
N ILE A 327 -0.41 20.27 -3.62
CA ILE A 327 -0.20 19.33 -2.51
C ILE A 327 0.01 20.12 -1.21
N PRO A 328 -0.73 19.81 -0.13
CA PRO A 328 -0.56 20.45 1.15
C PRO A 328 0.80 20.18 1.80
N GLY A 329 1.28 21.12 2.60
CA GLY A 329 2.50 20.98 3.38
C GLY A 329 3.78 21.15 2.56
N ALA A 330 4.88 20.56 3.06
CA ALA A 330 6.21 20.60 2.43
C ALA A 330 6.43 19.55 1.34
N SER A 331 5.40 18.85 0.93
CA SER A 331 5.49 17.79 -0.09
C SER A 331 5.56 18.35 -1.50
N THR A 332 6.23 17.63 -2.40
CA THR A 332 6.39 18.03 -3.80
C THR A 332 6.12 16.87 -4.75
N VAL A 333 5.62 17.17 -5.94
CA VAL A 333 5.45 16.22 -7.04
C VAL A 333 6.12 16.76 -8.28
N HIS A 334 7.01 15.98 -8.85
CA HIS A 334 7.72 16.31 -10.07
C HIS A 334 7.69 15.15 -11.06
N PHE A 335 7.44 15.44 -12.32
CA PHE A 335 7.56 14.49 -13.45
C PHE A 335 8.61 15.03 -14.43
N ASP A 336 9.53 14.17 -14.85
CA ASP A 336 10.40 14.53 -15.97
C ASP A 336 9.58 14.67 -17.29
N GLU A 337 10.14 15.32 -18.30
CA GLU A 337 9.40 15.61 -19.54
C GLU A 337 8.98 14.34 -20.30
N ILE A 338 9.79 13.28 -20.24
CA ILE A 338 9.48 11.99 -20.87
C ILE A 338 8.33 11.30 -20.13
N SER A 339 8.34 11.35 -18.81
CA SER A 339 7.27 10.81 -17.97
C SER A 339 5.95 11.56 -18.18
N LYS A 340 5.98 12.90 -18.29
CA LYS A 340 4.81 13.70 -18.65
C LYS A 340 4.21 13.27 -19.98
N ASP A 341 5.04 13.08 -21.02
CA ASP A 341 4.59 12.62 -22.33
C ASP A 341 3.94 11.23 -22.25
N LYS A 342 4.55 10.29 -21.50
CA LYS A 342 3.98 8.96 -21.28
C LYS A 342 2.64 9.02 -20.52
N ILE A 343 2.52 9.88 -19.52
CA ILE A 343 1.27 10.09 -18.78
C ILE A 343 0.21 10.69 -19.70
N PHE A 344 0.53 11.72 -20.51
CA PHE A 344 -0.41 12.31 -21.44
C PHE A 344 -0.92 11.31 -22.48
N LYS A 345 -0.04 10.49 -23.05
CA LYS A 345 -0.44 9.39 -23.95
C LYS A 345 -1.36 8.37 -23.26
N SER A 346 -1.20 8.14 -21.95
CA SER A 346 -2.09 7.27 -21.20
C SER A 346 -3.47 7.92 -20.96
N ILE A 347 -3.50 9.24 -20.69
CA ILE A 347 -4.74 10.01 -20.54
C ILE A 347 -5.60 9.96 -21.80
N ASP A 348 -4.96 10.03 -22.98
CA ASP A 348 -5.67 9.96 -24.27
C ASP A 348 -6.38 8.61 -24.49
N LYS A 349 -5.99 7.57 -23.75
CA LYS A 349 -6.60 6.24 -23.79
C LYS A 349 -7.68 6.03 -22.72
N ILE A 350 -7.94 7.03 -21.85
CA ILE A 350 -8.97 6.92 -20.81
C ILE A 350 -10.31 6.61 -21.47
N LYS A 351 -11.04 5.66 -20.91
CA LYS A 351 -12.38 5.25 -21.34
C LYS A 351 -13.29 6.47 -21.50
N GLY A 352 -14.13 6.45 -22.54
CA GLY A 352 -15.04 7.55 -22.83
C GLY A 352 -15.91 7.93 -21.62
N MET A 353 -16.28 9.21 -21.53
CA MET A 353 -17.02 9.84 -20.43
C MET A 353 -18.25 9.03 -19.95
N LYS A 354 -18.98 8.37 -20.86
CA LYS A 354 -20.14 7.53 -20.50
C LYS A 354 -19.79 6.37 -19.59
N THR A 355 -18.64 5.73 -19.81
CA THR A 355 -18.17 4.62 -18.97
C THR A 355 -17.75 5.11 -17.59
N LEU A 356 -17.06 6.24 -17.52
CA LEU A 356 -16.64 6.87 -16.26
C LEU A 356 -17.85 7.30 -15.43
N ILE A 357 -18.84 7.95 -16.05
CA ILE A 357 -20.10 8.34 -15.36
C ILE A 357 -20.81 7.09 -14.80
N LYS A 358 -20.87 6.00 -15.59
CA LYS A 358 -21.48 4.76 -15.13
C LYS A 358 -20.71 4.15 -13.94
N GLU A 359 -19.40 4.10 -14.02
CA GLU A 359 -18.54 3.58 -12.95
C GLU A 359 -18.67 4.44 -11.67
N SER A 360 -18.65 5.77 -11.78
CA SER A 360 -18.88 6.71 -10.67
C SER A 360 -20.27 6.56 -10.06
N TYR A 361 -21.30 6.44 -10.90
CA TYR A 361 -22.67 6.22 -10.44
C TYR A 361 -22.79 4.91 -9.63
N VAL A 362 -22.26 3.82 -10.16
CA VAL A 362 -22.28 2.51 -9.48
C VAL A 362 -21.50 2.58 -8.16
N ALA A 363 -20.34 3.24 -8.15
CA ALA A 363 -19.55 3.43 -6.96
C ALA A 363 -20.33 4.17 -5.87
N LEU A 364 -20.93 5.29 -6.22
CA LEU A 364 -21.71 6.10 -5.28
C LEU A 364 -22.99 5.38 -4.82
N LYS A 365 -23.70 4.69 -5.72
CA LYS A 365 -24.86 3.87 -5.38
C LYS A 365 -24.51 2.82 -4.33
N ASN A 366 -23.40 2.13 -4.51
CA ASN A 366 -22.97 1.08 -3.56
C ASN A 366 -22.53 1.65 -2.22
N ARG A 367 -21.95 2.85 -2.21
CA ARG A 367 -21.58 3.57 -0.97
C ARG A 367 -22.80 4.01 -0.19
N LEU A 368 -23.84 4.50 -0.87
CA LEU A 368 -25.05 5.04 -0.26
C LEU A 368 -26.11 3.98 0.06
N GLY A 369 -26.03 2.78 -0.55
CA GLY A 369 -27.07 1.75 -0.43
C GLY A 369 -28.41 2.12 -1.09
N ARG A 370 -28.47 3.23 -1.82
CA ARG A 370 -29.67 3.74 -2.49
C ARG A 370 -29.29 4.35 -3.84
N VAL A 371 -30.31 4.63 -4.65
CA VAL A 371 -30.09 5.39 -5.89
C VAL A 371 -29.56 6.79 -5.55
N PRO A 372 -28.39 7.19 -6.10
CA PRO A 372 -27.84 8.51 -5.88
C PRO A 372 -28.73 9.61 -6.46
N LEU A 373 -28.88 10.71 -5.74
CA LEU A 373 -29.46 11.96 -6.24
C LEU A 373 -28.36 12.84 -6.80
N LEU A 374 -28.69 13.86 -7.61
CA LEU A 374 -27.70 14.80 -8.14
C LEU A 374 -26.88 15.49 -7.04
N TYR A 375 -27.50 15.77 -5.92
CA TYR A 375 -26.84 16.37 -4.74
C TYR A 375 -25.74 15.47 -4.17
N ASP A 376 -25.95 14.17 -4.15
CA ASP A 376 -24.94 13.21 -3.64
C ASP A 376 -23.63 13.23 -4.45
N PHE A 377 -23.68 13.65 -5.72
CA PHE A 377 -22.48 13.80 -6.57
C PHE A 377 -21.72 15.10 -6.32
N TYR A 378 -22.32 16.04 -5.65
CA TYR A 378 -21.69 17.34 -5.34
C TYR A 378 -20.89 17.29 -4.03
N GLU A 379 -21.32 16.51 -3.06
CA GLU A 379 -20.69 16.40 -1.74
C GLU A 379 -19.67 15.24 -1.64
N ASN A 380 -19.57 14.38 -2.67
CA ASN A 380 -18.69 13.22 -2.72
C ASN A 380 -17.80 13.26 -3.96
#